data_08cd72787a90d27d00824564919152c3
#
_entry.id   08cd72787a90d27d00824564919152c3
#
_cell.length_a   1.000
_cell.length_b   1.000
_cell.length_c   1.000
_cell.angle_alpha   90.00
_cell.angle_beta   90.00
_cell.angle_gamma   90.00
#
_symmetry.space_group_name_H-M   'P 1'
#
loop_
_entity.id
_entity.type
_entity.pdbx_description
1 polymer ?
#
loop_
_entity_poly.entity_id
_entity_poly.type
_entity_poly.pdbx_seq_one_letter_code
_entity_poly.pdbx_strand_id
1 'polypeptide(L)'
;SSDVQISLIWNNYNDLDLHVVCPSGERIHGGNRTSNCHGELDVDANVRPETKKPVENVVWPEGKAPGGTYRVYVHHYKKHKKRRARDPTEFKVICNGGGIVKEYQSALTFGDPIMLVCEFTVDSPEERAKSAVDAQLKLEAMERGELDVEEALEGVETEDEINPGTFIQSDVSDALDQHMAEEPGEFSDAIDTLLSDEVEEVEEEEEMDLLSTLMDEEE
;
A
#
# COMPACT_ATOMS: atom_id res chain seq x y z
N SER A 1 -11.44 -6.67 -8.86
CA SER A 1 -11.84 -7.11 -7.53
C SER A 1 -10.71 -7.89 -6.84
N SER A 2 -10.53 -7.73 -5.55
CA SER A 2 -9.48 -8.35 -4.76
C SER A 2 -10.03 -8.85 -3.42
N ASP A 3 -9.50 -9.98 -2.95
CA ASP A 3 -9.82 -10.50 -1.60
C ASP A 3 -9.08 -9.72 -0.52
N VAL A 4 -7.81 -9.43 -0.80
CA VAL A 4 -6.92 -8.68 0.09
C VAL A 4 -6.13 -7.68 -0.74
N GLN A 5 -6.07 -6.45 -0.26
CA GLN A 5 -5.25 -5.39 -0.82
C GLN A 5 -4.61 -4.60 0.32
N ILE A 6 -3.32 -4.36 0.22
CA ILE A 6 -2.55 -3.63 1.22
C ILE A 6 -1.75 -2.57 0.49
N SER A 7 -2.00 -1.31 0.82
CA SER A 7 -1.36 -0.16 0.19
C SER A 7 -0.56 0.62 1.21
N LEU A 8 0.68 0.95 0.86
CA LEU A 8 1.57 1.84 1.60
C LEU A 8 1.66 3.16 0.84
N ILE A 9 1.44 4.27 1.52
CA ILE A 9 1.45 5.61 0.96
C ILE A 9 2.31 6.50 1.85
N TRP A 10 3.20 7.27 1.22
CA TRP A 10 3.99 8.28 1.95
C TRP A 10 4.18 9.53 1.10
N ASN A 11 4.84 10.55 1.61
CA ASN A 11 4.80 11.90 1.05
C ASN A 11 6.19 12.54 0.95
N ASN A 12 7.20 11.77 0.55
CA ASN A 12 8.53 12.27 0.24
C ASN A 12 9.30 11.33 -0.70
N TYR A 13 10.53 11.69 -1.07
CA TYR A 13 11.38 10.91 -1.97
C TYR A 13 12.11 9.74 -1.31
N ASN A 14 11.96 9.52 -0.01
CA ASN A 14 12.57 8.38 0.65
C ASN A 14 11.96 7.08 0.12
N ASP A 15 12.72 6.02 0.19
CA ASP A 15 12.33 4.70 -0.25
C ASP A 15 11.86 3.88 0.96
N LEU A 16 10.54 3.72 1.07
CA LEU A 16 9.92 2.83 2.04
C LEU A 16 9.49 1.56 1.31
N ASP A 17 9.77 0.42 1.91
CA ASP A 17 9.38 -0.89 1.40
C ASP A 17 8.21 -1.48 2.20
N LEU A 18 7.19 -1.93 1.48
CA LEU A 18 6.11 -2.73 2.02
C LEU A 18 6.50 -4.20 2.02
N HIS A 19 6.33 -4.86 3.16
CA HIS A 19 6.52 -6.30 3.30
C HIS A 19 5.24 -6.93 3.84
N VAL A 20 4.73 -7.94 3.16
CA VAL A 20 3.54 -8.67 3.61
C VAL A 20 3.88 -10.15 3.75
N VAL A 21 3.69 -10.68 4.95
CA VAL A 21 3.83 -12.11 5.21
C VAL A 21 2.45 -12.75 5.14
N CYS A 22 2.25 -13.67 4.21
CA CYS A 22 0.98 -14.39 4.05
C CYS A 22 0.89 -15.60 5.00
N PRO A 23 -0.28 -16.25 5.13
CA PRO A 23 -0.47 -17.36 6.08
C PRO A 23 0.51 -18.52 5.94
N SER A 24 1.07 -18.75 4.75
CA SER A 24 2.12 -19.78 4.54
C SER A 24 3.48 -19.40 5.14
N GLY A 25 3.65 -18.16 5.59
CA GLY A 25 4.94 -17.61 6.03
C GLY A 25 5.78 -17.02 4.90
N GLU A 26 5.34 -17.12 3.65
CA GLU A 26 6.02 -16.47 2.52
C GLU A 26 5.89 -14.96 2.62
N ARG A 27 6.97 -14.24 2.34
CA ARG A 27 7.04 -12.78 2.41
C ARG A 27 7.10 -12.18 1.02
N ILE A 28 6.16 -11.29 0.73
CA ILE A 28 6.07 -10.49 -0.49
C ILE A 28 6.72 -9.14 -0.21
N HIS A 29 7.64 -8.73 -1.06
CA HIS A 29 8.37 -7.47 -1.02
C HIS A 29 9.08 -7.22 -2.34
N GLY A 30 9.82 -6.11 -2.51
CA GLY A 30 10.53 -5.78 -3.76
C GLY A 30 11.46 -6.87 -4.30
N GLY A 31 12.05 -7.70 -3.43
CA GLY A 31 12.89 -8.85 -3.82
C GLY A 31 12.13 -10.15 -4.09
N ASN A 32 10.86 -10.25 -3.74
CA ASN A 32 9.97 -11.39 -4.00
C ASN A 32 8.56 -10.86 -4.29
N ARG A 33 8.36 -10.36 -5.49
CA ARG A 33 7.16 -9.61 -5.88
C ARG A 33 5.92 -10.48 -6.05
N THR A 34 6.09 -11.76 -6.33
CA THR A 34 5.00 -12.71 -6.57
C THR A 34 5.16 -13.90 -5.64
N SER A 35 4.10 -14.29 -4.94
CA SER A 35 4.12 -15.42 -4.02
C SER A 35 3.41 -16.64 -4.57
N ASN A 36 3.76 -17.82 -4.05
CA ASN A 36 3.05 -19.07 -4.36
C ASN A 36 1.60 -19.05 -3.84
N CYS A 37 1.29 -18.19 -2.86
CA CYS A 37 -0.05 -17.98 -2.35
C CYS A 37 -0.87 -16.96 -3.15
N HIS A 38 -0.45 -16.63 -4.38
CA HIS A 38 -1.12 -15.74 -5.33
C HIS A 38 -1.13 -14.25 -4.97
N GLY A 39 -0.34 -13.83 -3.99
CA GLY A 39 -0.14 -12.40 -3.70
C GLY A 39 0.91 -11.80 -4.63
N GLU A 40 0.73 -10.55 -5.00
CA GLU A 40 1.61 -9.82 -5.89
C GLU A 40 1.83 -8.37 -5.41
N LEU A 41 3.11 -7.94 -5.39
CA LEU A 41 3.47 -6.53 -5.30
C LEU A 41 3.36 -5.95 -6.71
N ASP A 42 2.22 -5.33 -7.02
CA ASP A 42 1.91 -4.81 -8.36
C ASP A 42 2.47 -3.40 -8.57
N VAL A 43 2.59 -2.61 -7.50
CA VAL A 43 3.20 -1.27 -7.50
C VAL A 43 4.35 -1.22 -6.51
N ASP A 44 5.51 -0.77 -6.96
CA ASP A 44 6.75 -0.62 -6.20
C ASP A 44 7.35 0.75 -6.54
N ALA A 45 7.25 1.71 -5.63
CA ALA A 45 7.55 3.10 -5.89
C ALA A 45 8.93 3.51 -5.37
N ASN A 46 9.44 4.63 -5.90
CA ASN A 46 10.73 5.25 -5.57
C ASN A 46 11.97 4.36 -5.83
N VAL A 47 11.82 3.33 -6.66
CA VAL A 47 12.95 2.64 -7.27
C VAL A 47 13.42 3.46 -8.48
N ARG A 48 12.54 3.75 -9.44
CA ARG A 48 12.67 4.71 -10.56
C ARG A 48 11.37 4.69 -11.40
N PRO A 49 10.77 5.83 -11.77
CA PRO A 49 11.15 7.19 -11.37
C PRO A 49 10.81 7.48 -9.90
N GLU A 50 11.59 8.34 -9.26
CA GLU A 50 11.31 8.81 -7.91
C GLU A 50 10.15 9.82 -7.91
N THR A 51 9.27 9.74 -6.90
CA THR A 51 8.10 10.63 -6.77
C THR A 51 7.94 11.14 -5.34
N LYS A 52 7.28 12.29 -5.20
CA LYS A 52 6.89 12.85 -3.90
C LYS A 52 5.65 12.19 -3.29
N LYS A 53 4.87 11.45 -4.08
CA LYS A 53 3.64 10.76 -3.66
C LYS A 53 3.75 9.27 -4.01
N PRO A 54 4.71 8.55 -3.44
CA PRO A 54 4.91 7.15 -3.76
C PRO A 54 3.84 6.27 -3.14
N VAL A 55 3.52 5.20 -3.83
CA VAL A 55 2.59 4.15 -3.41
C VAL A 55 3.22 2.80 -3.67
N GLU A 56 3.13 1.89 -2.71
CA GLU A 56 3.36 0.46 -2.93
C GLU A 56 2.08 -0.31 -2.65
N ASN A 57 1.83 -1.36 -3.40
CA ASN A 57 0.60 -2.10 -3.30
C ASN A 57 0.83 -3.60 -3.45
N VAL A 58 0.32 -4.36 -2.49
CA VAL A 58 0.28 -5.83 -2.54
C VAL A 58 -1.17 -6.27 -2.62
N VAL A 59 -1.48 -7.13 -3.57
CA VAL A 59 -2.85 -7.56 -3.87
C VAL A 59 -2.96 -9.07 -4.01
N TRP A 60 -4.07 -9.63 -3.54
CA TRP A 60 -4.56 -10.97 -3.83
C TRP A 60 -5.84 -10.85 -4.63
N PRO A 61 -5.87 -11.39 -5.87
CA PRO A 61 -7.08 -11.39 -6.69
C PRO A 61 -8.25 -12.10 -6.01
N GLU A 62 -9.45 -11.79 -6.43
CA GLU A 62 -10.69 -12.40 -5.93
C GLU A 62 -10.64 -13.94 -5.99
N GLY A 63 -11.03 -14.59 -4.91
CA GLY A 63 -11.01 -16.04 -4.77
C GLY A 63 -9.63 -16.65 -4.56
N LYS A 64 -8.57 -15.86 -4.38
CA LYS A 64 -7.18 -16.33 -4.34
C LYS A 64 -6.48 -16.16 -3.00
N ALA A 65 -6.93 -15.27 -2.13
CA ALA A 65 -6.28 -15.09 -0.84
C ALA A 65 -6.49 -16.33 0.05
N PRO A 66 -5.40 -16.98 0.51
CA PRO A 66 -5.53 -18.09 1.45
C PRO A 66 -6.08 -17.60 2.79
N GLY A 67 -6.85 -18.47 3.47
CA GLY A 67 -7.29 -18.22 4.84
C GLY A 67 -6.13 -18.23 5.82
N GLY A 68 -6.24 -17.43 6.88
CA GLY A 68 -5.26 -17.34 7.94
C GLY A 68 -4.74 -15.93 8.20
N THR A 69 -3.62 -15.85 8.90
CA THR A 69 -3.08 -14.57 9.39
C THR A 69 -2.09 -13.96 8.43
N TYR A 70 -2.30 -12.68 8.16
CA TYR A 70 -1.43 -11.79 7.37
C TYR A 70 -0.73 -10.82 8.32
N ARG A 71 0.58 -10.57 8.08
CA ARG A 71 1.36 -9.58 8.82
C ARG A 71 1.93 -8.55 7.86
N VAL A 72 1.76 -7.28 8.20
CA VAL A 72 2.17 -6.15 7.37
C VAL A 72 3.29 -5.41 8.06
N TYR A 73 4.41 -5.26 7.35
CA TYR A 73 5.59 -4.55 7.82
C TYR A 73 5.95 -3.42 6.86
N VAL A 74 6.56 -2.38 7.41
CA VAL A 74 7.17 -1.28 6.64
C VAL A 74 8.62 -1.14 7.04
N HIS A 75 9.49 -0.95 6.05
CA HIS A 75 10.91 -0.73 6.23
C HIS A 75 11.33 0.57 5.55
N HIS A 76 12.09 1.41 6.22
CA HIS A 76 12.73 2.57 5.60
C HIS A 76 14.03 2.12 4.94
N TYR A 77 13.95 1.70 3.66
CA TYR A 77 15.04 1.04 2.96
C TYR A 77 16.16 2.03 2.62
N LYS A 78 15.81 3.20 2.06
CA LYS A 78 16.79 4.16 1.59
C LYS A 78 16.36 5.60 1.83
N LYS A 79 17.27 6.41 2.35
CA LYS A 79 17.08 7.85 2.47
C LYS A 79 17.55 8.53 1.19
N HIS A 80 16.69 9.37 0.61
CA HIS A 80 17.05 10.17 -0.55
C HIS A 80 18.03 11.29 -0.15
N LYS A 81 18.99 11.62 -1.02
CA LYS A 81 20.00 12.66 -0.78
C LYS A 81 19.45 14.08 -0.86
N LYS A 82 18.29 14.29 -1.53
CA LYS A 82 17.69 15.63 -1.70
C LYS A 82 17.25 16.21 -0.36
N ARG A 83 17.44 17.52 -0.18
CA ARG A 83 17.01 18.28 1.01
C ARG A 83 15.53 18.13 1.35
N ARG A 84 14.70 17.78 0.35
CA ARG A 84 13.25 17.59 0.47
C ARG A 84 12.86 16.22 1.03
N ALA A 85 13.78 15.27 1.07
CA ALA A 85 13.55 13.97 1.70
C ALA A 85 13.72 14.10 3.21
N ARG A 86 12.64 14.47 3.88
CA ARG A 86 12.61 14.64 5.34
C ARG A 86 12.70 13.29 6.02
N ASP A 87 13.26 13.30 7.22
CA ASP A 87 13.35 12.16 8.11
C ASP A 87 12.98 12.61 9.53
N PRO A 88 12.04 11.97 10.23
CA PRO A 88 11.36 10.73 9.87
C PRO A 88 10.38 10.86 8.68
N THR A 89 10.14 9.74 7.99
CA THR A 89 9.13 9.64 6.94
C THR A 89 7.82 9.19 7.54
N GLU A 90 6.81 10.02 7.46
CA GLU A 90 5.43 9.67 7.82
C GLU A 90 4.82 8.84 6.71
N PHE A 91 4.04 7.82 7.07
CA PHE A 91 3.37 6.94 6.13
C PHE A 91 2.00 6.50 6.63
N LYS A 92 1.20 6.02 5.67
CA LYS A 92 -0.11 5.44 5.88
C LYS A 92 -0.13 4.04 5.25
N VAL A 93 -0.68 3.07 5.97
CA VAL A 93 -0.98 1.74 5.43
C VAL A 93 -2.48 1.56 5.43
N ILE A 94 -3.04 1.17 4.28
CA ILE A 94 -4.45 0.85 4.13
C ILE A 94 -4.55 -0.64 3.86
N CYS A 95 -5.24 -1.37 4.74
CA CYS A 95 -5.47 -2.80 4.60
C CYS A 95 -6.94 -3.05 4.30
N ASN A 96 -7.24 -3.68 3.18
CA ASN A 96 -8.54 -4.23 2.85
C ASN A 96 -8.45 -5.75 2.81
N GLY A 97 -9.21 -6.41 3.66
CA GLY A 97 -9.25 -7.87 3.75
C GLY A 97 -10.54 -8.34 4.41
N GLY A 98 -11.20 -9.33 3.80
CA GLY A 98 -12.47 -9.85 4.30
C GLY A 98 -13.63 -8.86 4.30
N GLY A 99 -13.59 -7.84 3.42
CA GLY A 99 -14.59 -6.77 3.35
C GLY A 99 -14.42 -5.66 4.40
N ILE A 100 -13.34 -5.70 5.18
CA ILE A 100 -13.02 -4.70 6.21
C ILE A 100 -11.83 -3.87 5.72
N VAL A 101 -11.96 -2.54 5.81
CA VAL A 101 -10.89 -1.59 5.52
C VAL A 101 -10.38 -0.98 6.81
N LYS A 102 -9.07 -1.06 7.04
CA LYS A 102 -8.39 -0.42 8.18
C LYS A 102 -7.25 0.45 7.69
N GLU A 103 -7.09 1.59 8.35
CA GLU A 103 -6.03 2.55 8.10
C GLU A 103 -5.11 2.66 9.31
N TYR A 104 -3.80 2.68 9.06
CA TYR A 104 -2.76 2.84 10.06
C TYR A 104 -1.83 3.97 9.63
N GLN A 105 -1.45 4.82 10.59
CA GLN A 105 -0.49 5.90 10.37
C GLN A 105 0.67 5.76 11.33
N SER A 106 1.89 5.96 10.82
CA SER A 106 3.10 5.94 11.62
C SER A 106 4.24 6.68 10.91
N ALA A 107 5.42 6.63 11.47
CA ALA A 107 6.62 7.21 10.89
C ALA A 107 7.84 6.33 11.16
N LEU A 108 8.81 6.34 10.24
CA LEU A 108 10.09 5.64 10.35
C LEU A 108 11.24 6.58 10.05
N THR A 109 12.27 6.49 10.86
CA THR A 109 13.58 7.11 10.63
C THR A 109 14.48 6.13 9.87
N PHE A 110 15.32 6.64 8.97
CA PHE A 110 16.31 5.81 8.30
C PHE A 110 17.25 5.13 9.31
N GLY A 111 17.37 3.82 9.21
CA GLY A 111 18.14 3.00 10.15
C GLY A 111 17.30 2.36 11.25
N ASP A 112 16.01 2.72 11.37
CA ASP A 112 15.10 1.99 12.25
C ASP A 112 14.92 0.54 11.80
N PRO A 113 14.66 -0.39 12.74
CA PRO A 113 14.30 -1.75 12.37
C PRO A 113 13.00 -1.78 11.57
N ILE A 114 12.79 -2.85 10.79
CA ILE A 114 11.52 -3.11 10.13
C ILE A 114 10.37 -3.09 11.16
N MET A 115 9.29 -2.35 10.86
CA MET A 115 8.18 -2.14 11.77
C MET A 115 7.01 -3.06 11.40
N LEU A 116 6.51 -3.84 12.36
CA LEU A 116 5.20 -4.48 12.25
C LEU A 116 4.11 -3.42 12.42
N VAL A 117 3.34 -3.18 11.36
CA VAL A 117 2.26 -2.18 11.36
C VAL A 117 0.94 -2.79 11.82
N CYS A 118 0.58 -3.94 11.27
CA CYS A 118 -0.65 -4.64 11.65
C CYS A 118 -0.60 -6.14 11.36
N GLU A 119 -1.51 -6.85 11.99
CA GLU A 119 -1.80 -8.25 11.76
C GLU A 119 -3.32 -8.40 11.64
N PHE A 120 -3.79 -9.20 10.68
CA PHE A 120 -5.21 -9.47 10.50
C PHE A 120 -5.41 -10.88 9.95
N THR A 121 -6.62 -11.42 10.15
CA THR A 121 -7.00 -12.77 9.69
C THR A 121 -8.07 -12.67 8.61
N VAL A 122 -7.97 -13.52 7.62
CA VAL A 122 -8.92 -13.63 6.50
C VAL A 122 -9.44 -15.05 6.46
N ASP A 123 -10.73 -15.22 6.21
CA ASP A 123 -11.33 -16.52 5.98
C ASP A 123 -10.83 -17.16 4.69
N SER A 124 -10.77 -18.47 4.63
CA SER A 124 -10.43 -19.19 3.41
C SER A 124 -11.43 -18.93 2.28
N PRO A 125 -11.06 -19.18 1.00
CA PRO A 125 -11.99 -19.04 -0.11
C PRO A 125 -13.25 -19.91 0.07
N GLU A 126 -13.10 -21.10 0.64
CA GLU A 126 -14.20 -22.01 0.93
C GLU A 126 -15.13 -21.46 2.02
N GLU A 127 -14.58 -20.91 3.09
CA GLU A 127 -15.34 -20.29 4.18
C GLU A 127 -16.09 -19.06 3.69
N ARG A 128 -15.43 -18.21 2.89
CA ARG A 128 -16.06 -17.04 2.26
C ARG A 128 -17.20 -17.44 1.32
N ALA A 129 -16.99 -18.45 0.47
CA ALA A 129 -18.02 -18.97 -0.42
C ALA A 129 -19.22 -19.52 0.36
N LYS A 130 -18.96 -20.27 1.45
CA LYS A 130 -20.02 -20.78 2.33
C LYS A 130 -20.80 -19.65 2.98
N SER A 131 -20.12 -18.66 3.54
CA SER A 131 -20.74 -17.49 4.16
C SER A 131 -21.60 -16.71 3.17
N ALA A 132 -21.15 -16.55 1.92
CA ALA A 132 -21.93 -15.89 0.88
C ALA A 132 -23.22 -16.67 0.54
N VAL A 133 -23.15 -18.00 0.44
CA VAL A 133 -24.33 -18.84 0.21
C VAL A 133 -25.30 -18.77 1.39
N ASP A 134 -24.80 -18.86 2.63
CA ASP A 134 -25.62 -18.76 3.83
C ASP A 134 -26.31 -17.38 3.93
N ALA A 135 -25.59 -16.30 3.59
CA ALA A 135 -26.18 -14.96 3.54
C ALA A 135 -27.27 -14.84 2.46
N GLN A 136 -27.07 -15.43 1.28
CA GLN A 136 -28.06 -15.43 0.21
C GLN A 136 -29.32 -16.22 0.63
N LEU A 137 -29.17 -17.39 1.24
CA LEU A 137 -30.29 -18.19 1.74
C LEU A 137 -31.08 -17.45 2.83
N LYS A 138 -30.40 -16.75 3.74
CA LYS A 138 -31.07 -15.92 4.75
C LYS A 138 -31.88 -14.80 4.11
N LEU A 139 -31.29 -14.11 3.10
CA LEU A 139 -31.97 -13.04 2.38
C LEU A 139 -33.26 -13.57 1.68
N GLU A 140 -33.14 -14.68 0.99
CA GLU A 140 -34.30 -15.33 0.34
C GLU A 140 -35.36 -15.75 1.31
N ALA A 141 -34.99 -16.27 2.51
CA ALA A 141 -35.93 -16.60 3.57
C ALA A 141 -36.64 -15.36 4.14
N MET A 142 -35.95 -14.25 4.27
CA MET A 142 -36.54 -12.96 4.65
C MET A 142 -37.54 -12.46 3.59
N GLU A 143 -37.18 -12.52 2.31
CA GLU A 143 -38.07 -12.13 1.21
C GLU A 143 -39.34 -12.98 1.15
N ARG A 144 -39.24 -14.26 1.52
CA ARG A 144 -40.41 -15.16 1.63
C ARG A 144 -41.22 -14.99 2.94
N GLY A 145 -40.74 -14.14 3.88
CA GLY A 145 -41.36 -13.96 5.20
C GLY A 145 -41.20 -15.13 6.16
N GLU A 146 -40.25 -16.02 5.90
CA GLU A 146 -39.93 -17.19 6.73
C GLU A 146 -38.93 -16.86 7.87
N LEU A 147 -38.21 -15.74 7.74
CA LEU A 147 -37.21 -15.25 8.67
C LEU A 147 -37.41 -13.75 8.86
N ASP A 148 -37.41 -13.25 10.09
CA ASP A 148 -37.45 -11.82 10.36
C ASP A 148 -36.02 -11.20 10.41
N VAL A 149 -35.98 -9.87 10.45
CA VAL A 149 -34.70 -9.13 10.43
C VAL A 149 -33.88 -9.39 11.69
N GLU A 150 -34.53 -9.54 12.85
CA GLU A 150 -33.83 -9.76 14.13
C GLU A 150 -33.19 -11.16 14.14
N GLU A 151 -33.93 -12.21 13.70
CA GLU A 151 -33.37 -13.55 13.53
C GLU A 151 -32.25 -13.63 12.52
N ALA A 152 -32.34 -12.86 11.41
CA ALA A 152 -31.29 -12.82 10.38
C ALA A 152 -29.98 -12.19 10.89
N LEU A 153 -30.07 -11.27 11.86
CA LEU A 153 -28.94 -10.59 12.45
C LEU A 153 -28.34 -11.31 13.67
N GLU A 154 -28.97 -12.37 14.17
CA GLU A 154 -28.38 -13.18 15.24
C GLU A 154 -27.03 -13.77 14.81
N GLY A 155 -25.99 -13.50 15.61
CA GLY A 155 -24.62 -13.95 15.35
C GLY A 155 -23.82 -13.09 14.37
N VAL A 156 -24.39 -11.98 13.88
CA VAL A 156 -23.60 -10.94 13.20
C VAL A 156 -22.93 -10.08 14.28
N GLU A 157 -21.62 -10.17 14.40
CA GLU A 157 -20.83 -9.27 15.25
C GLU A 157 -21.07 -7.83 14.77
N THR A 158 -21.63 -6.99 15.62
CA THR A 158 -21.81 -5.57 15.28
C THR A 158 -20.47 -4.87 15.34
N GLU A 159 -20.21 -4.03 14.36
CA GLU A 159 -18.91 -3.32 14.18
C GLU A 159 -18.46 -2.45 15.37
N ASP A 160 -19.31 -2.25 16.36
CA ASP A 160 -19.01 -1.48 17.57
C ASP A 160 -17.93 -2.12 18.47
N GLU A 161 -17.61 -3.39 18.30
CA GLU A 161 -16.51 -4.08 18.99
C GLU A 161 -15.20 -4.06 18.20
N ILE A 162 -15.20 -3.58 16.97
CA ILE A 162 -14.03 -3.49 16.11
C ILE A 162 -13.39 -2.13 16.31
N ASN A 163 -12.35 -2.10 17.12
CA ASN A 163 -11.28 -1.09 17.25
C ASN A 163 -11.58 0.34 16.73
N PRO A 164 -11.55 1.40 17.56
CA PRO A 164 -11.78 2.77 17.10
C PRO A 164 -10.74 3.17 16.03
N GLY A 165 -11.17 3.21 14.78
CA GLY A 165 -10.35 3.42 13.59
C GLY A 165 -10.80 2.60 12.40
N THR A 166 -11.82 1.76 12.56
CA THR A 166 -12.40 0.99 11.46
C THR A 166 -13.34 1.90 10.66
N PHE A 167 -12.99 2.17 9.41
CA PHE A 167 -13.89 2.81 8.46
C PHE A 167 -14.74 1.74 7.78
N ILE A 168 -16.07 1.90 7.87
CA ILE A 168 -17.01 1.15 7.05
C ILE A 168 -16.90 1.70 5.65
N GLN A 169 -16.36 0.88 4.77
CA GLN A 169 -16.56 0.94 3.33
C GLN A 169 -16.29 2.28 2.63
N SER A 170 -15.04 2.65 2.51
CA SER A 170 -14.58 3.26 1.26
C SER A 170 -13.77 2.19 0.52
N ASP A 171 -14.08 1.95 -0.72
CA ASP A 171 -13.27 1.11 -1.59
C ASP A 171 -11.83 1.66 -1.56
N VAL A 172 -10.84 0.80 -1.30
CA VAL A 172 -9.43 1.22 -1.29
C VAL A 172 -9.05 1.82 -2.65
N SER A 173 -9.69 1.36 -3.71
CA SER A 173 -9.64 1.95 -5.04
C SER A 173 -10.05 3.42 -5.00
N ASP A 174 -11.16 3.77 -4.34
CA ASP A 174 -11.61 5.16 -4.23
C ASP A 174 -10.66 6.02 -3.38
N ALA A 175 -10.08 5.46 -2.32
CA ALA A 175 -9.10 6.18 -1.50
C ALA A 175 -7.77 6.39 -2.24
N LEU A 176 -7.32 5.40 -3.01
CA LEU A 176 -6.16 5.52 -3.89
C LEU A 176 -6.45 6.48 -5.05
N ASP A 177 -7.62 6.37 -5.69
CA ASP A 177 -8.03 7.26 -6.77
C ASP A 177 -8.23 8.70 -6.29
N GLN A 178 -8.78 8.93 -5.09
CA GLN A 178 -8.84 10.26 -4.48
C GLN A 178 -7.45 10.81 -4.18
N HIS A 179 -6.55 10.00 -3.63
CA HIS A 179 -5.17 10.42 -3.37
C HIS A 179 -4.41 10.71 -4.67
N MET A 180 -4.72 10.00 -5.76
CA MET A 180 -4.15 10.19 -7.09
C MET A 180 -4.84 11.29 -7.91
N ALA A 181 -6.16 11.53 -7.67
CA ALA A 181 -6.99 12.45 -8.46
C ALA A 181 -7.01 13.88 -7.91
N GLU A 182 -6.65 14.11 -6.64
CA GLU A 182 -6.75 15.44 -6.04
C GLU A 182 -5.81 16.50 -6.66
N GLU A 183 -4.83 16.09 -7.51
CA GLU A 183 -3.91 17.05 -8.13
C GLU A 183 -3.40 16.63 -9.52
N PRO A 184 -4.22 16.71 -10.59
CA PRO A 184 -3.70 16.49 -11.95
C PRO A 184 -2.67 17.54 -12.40
N GLY A 185 -2.58 18.70 -11.72
CA GLY A 185 -1.59 19.73 -11.96
C GLY A 185 -0.21 19.43 -11.36
N GLU A 186 -0.15 18.82 -10.18
CA GLU A 186 1.12 18.52 -9.51
C GLU A 186 1.91 17.37 -10.15
N PHE A 187 1.23 16.47 -10.88
CA PHE A 187 1.94 15.41 -11.62
C PHE A 187 2.70 16.00 -12.81
N SER A 188 2.14 16.99 -13.49
CA SER A 188 2.84 17.74 -14.55
C SER A 188 4.00 18.56 -13.97
N ASP A 189 3.77 19.24 -12.83
CA ASP A 189 4.81 20.01 -12.15
C ASP A 189 5.92 19.12 -11.56
N ALA A 190 5.58 17.88 -11.15
CA ALA A 190 6.57 16.91 -10.69
C ALA A 190 7.46 16.40 -11.84
N ILE A 191 6.90 16.19 -13.02
CA ILE A 191 7.65 15.82 -14.22
C ILE A 191 8.53 17.01 -14.67
N ASP A 192 8.00 18.23 -14.69
CA ASP A 192 8.76 19.42 -15.04
C ASP A 192 9.89 19.70 -14.03
N THR A 193 9.65 19.45 -12.73
CA THR A 193 10.68 19.56 -11.70
C THR A 193 11.74 18.47 -11.82
N LEU A 194 11.37 17.24 -12.17
CA LEU A 194 12.30 16.14 -12.41
C LEU A 194 13.18 16.42 -13.63
N LEU A 195 12.59 16.93 -14.71
CA LEU A 195 13.31 17.30 -15.92
C LEU A 195 14.25 18.49 -15.69
N SER A 196 13.85 19.49 -14.88
CA SER A 196 14.71 20.62 -14.54
C SER A 196 15.87 20.24 -13.61
N ASP A 197 15.64 19.33 -12.64
CA ASP A 197 16.70 18.83 -11.75
C ASP A 197 17.73 17.96 -12.52
N GLU A 198 17.30 17.18 -13.53
CA GLU A 198 18.22 16.42 -14.39
C GLU A 198 19.05 17.33 -15.29
N VAL A 199 18.46 18.43 -15.77
CA VAL A 199 19.18 19.42 -16.58
C VAL A 199 20.20 20.18 -15.75
N GLU A 200 19.89 20.55 -14.50
CA GLU A 200 20.86 21.21 -13.61
C GLU A 200 22.02 20.27 -13.22
N GLU A 201 21.76 18.98 -12.96
CA GLU A 201 22.84 18.02 -12.67
C GLU A 201 23.76 17.78 -13.89
N VAL A 202 23.20 17.76 -15.10
CA VAL A 202 24.00 17.62 -16.34
C VAL A 202 24.81 18.89 -16.63
N GLU A 203 24.23 20.06 -16.39
CA GLU A 203 24.97 21.34 -16.57
C GLU A 203 26.11 21.48 -15.55
N GLU A 204 25.94 21.06 -14.28
CA GLU A 204 27.00 21.08 -13.28
C GLU A 204 28.09 20.03 -13.57
N GLU A 205 27.80 18.88 -14.10
CA GLU A 205 28.79 17.87 -14.53
C GLU A 205 29.53 18.33 -15.76
N GLU A 206 28.88 18.95 -16.75
CA GLU A 206 29.55 19.52 -17.93
C GLU A 206 30.42 20.72 -17.59
N GLU A 207 30.04 21.62 -16.66
CA GLU A 207 30.87 22.70 -16.18
C GLU A 207 32.10 22.20 -15.42
N MET A 208 31.98 21.16 -14.60
CA MET A 208 33.10 20.56 -13.87
C MET A 208 34.09 19.88 -14.83
N ASP A 209 33.61 19.22 -15.87
CA ASP A 209 34.45 18.57 -16.88
C ASP A 209 35.20 19.63 -17.74
N LEU A 210 34.54 20.73 -18.09
CA LEU A 210 35.15 21.86 -18.79
C LEU A 210 36.24 22.55 -17.96
N LEU A 211 36.01 22.74 -16.66
CA LEU A 211 37.01 23.33 -15.76
C LEU A 211 38.21 22.40 -15.55
N SER A 212 38.00 21.10 -15.47
CA SER A 212 39.05 20.08 -15.38
C SER A 212 39.93 20.10 -16.64
N THR A 213 39.33 20.18 -17.82
CA THR A 213 40.05 20.21 -19.10
C THR A 213 40.85 21.49 -19.29
N LEU A 214 40.34 22.63 -18.80
CA LEU A 214 41.07 23.92 -18.87
C LEU A 214 42.26 24.01 -17.91
N MET A 215 42.23 23.29 -16.80
CA MET A 215 43.35 23.25 -15.84
C MET A 215 44.50 22.36 -16.28
N ASP A 216 44.25 21.35 -17.13
CA ASP A 216 45.27 20.48 -17.70
C ASP A 216 46.04 21.09 -18.90
N GLU A 217 45.60 22.22 -19.45
CA GLU A 217 46.28 22.93 -20.55
C GLU A 217 47.30 24.01 -20.08
N GLU A 218 47.45 24.27 -18.78
CA GLU A 218 48.37 25.25 -18.22
C GLU A 218 49.66 24.64 -17.59
N GLU A 219 49.98 23.38 -17.84
CA GLU A 219 51.34 22.80 -17.60
C GLU A 219 52.03 22.56 -18.97
#